data_873fbbab2ce97164f1b4f70b3dcced7e
#
_entry.id   873fbbab2ce97164f1b4f70b3dcced7e
#
_cell.length_a   1.000
_cell.length_b   1.000
_cell.length_c   1.000
_cell.angle_alpha   90.00
_cell.angle_beta   90.00
_cell.angle_gamma   90.00
#
_symmetry.space_group_name_H-M   'P 1'
#
loop_
_entity.id
_entity.type
_entity.pdbx_description
1 polymer ?
#
loop_
_entity_poly.entity_id
_entity_poly.type
_entity_poly.pdbx_seq_one_letter_code
_entity_poly.pdbx_strand_id
1 'polypeptide(L)'
;MTIADTLAIPRSATHRLLADLKDEGYIRQEFDGGAYRLTAKIVALGFSHLAAAGVTARIQPLLDQLADRTGELVTMAVIHDLKLIRVAKAQGARRGLLYNPDEGAEVYLAATSNGHAWLSCLEEDEVLQLVARQGLKRDGYGPKAPRTMRDLLEFVETARERGYAKIFETYESGTSAIAVAIFGEHLQRPIGTISVAGPVIRMTTEAMDRILPLLRETASAIAKASDDLPIFTEVTH
;
A
#
# COMPACT_ATOMS: atom_id res chain seq x y z
N MET A 1 22.60 11.03 14.25
CA MET A 1 22.12 11.42 12.91
C MET A 1 21.07 12.50 13.08
N THR A 2 21.21 13.67 12.48
CA THR A 2 20.26 14.78 12.61
C THR A 2 19.30 14.79 11.40
N ILE A 3 18.18 15.51 11.49
CA ILE A 3 17.24 15.69 10.35
C ILE A 3 17.98 16.27 9.12
N ALA A 4 18.90 17.24 9.36
CA ALA A 4 19.73 17.83 8.30
C ALA A 4 20.59 16.77 7.58
N ASP A 5 21.20 15.87 8.36
CA ASP A 5 22.05 14.80 7.81
C ASP A 5 21.20 13.79 7.00
N THR A 6 19.99 13.46 7.49
CA THR A 6 19.08 12.52 6.84
C THR A 6 18.55 13.04 5.50
N LEU A 7 18.24 14.34 5.44
CA LEU A 7 17.65 14.98 4.26
C LEU A 7 18.70 15.61 3.33
N ALA A 8 19.98 15.55 3.69
CA ALA A 8 21.10 16.16 2.95
C ALA A 8 20.88 17.66 2.65
N ILE A 9 20.29 18.41 3.61
CA ILE A 9 20.07 19.85 3.49
C ILE A 9 20.88 20.62 4.55
N PRO A 10 21.25 21.91 4.29
CA PRO A 10 22.00 22.72 5.25
C PRO A 10 21.27 22.86 6.58
N ARG A 11 22.01 22.84 7.71
CA ARG A 11 21.41 22.98 9.06
C ARG A 11 20.60 24.25 9.22
N SER A 12 21.03 25.38 8.66
CA SER A 12 20.30 26.64 8.71
C SER A 12 18.92 26.55 7.99
N ALA A 13 18.88 25.88 6.84
CA ALA A 13 17.63 25.64 6.11
C ALA A 13 16.73 24.70 6.90
N THR A 14 17.28 23.63 7.49
CA THR A 14 16.54 22.71 8.37
C THR A 14 15.89 23.45 9.53
N HIS A 15 16.65 24.32 10.22
CA HIS A 15 16.10 25.09 11.36
C HIS A 15 14.95 26.00 10.93
N ARG A 16 15.08 26.68 9.79
CA ARG A 16 14.01 27.54 9.27
C ARG A 16 12.75 26.73 8.91
N LEU A 17 12.87 25.61 8.19
CA LEU A 17 11.76 24.75 7.87
C LEU A 17 11.05 24.19 9.12
N LEU A 18 11.82 23.79 10.14
CA LEU A 18 11.26 23.32 11.39
C LEU A 18 10.55 24.43 12.19
N ALA A 19 11.07 25.66 12.16
CA ALA A 19 10.39 26.82 12.74
C ALA A 19 9.05 27.08 12.03
N ASP A 20 9.05 27.16 10.71
CA ASP A 20 7.84 27.37 9.92
C ASP A 20 6.79 26.28 10.19
N LEU A 21 7.20 25.01 10.21
CA LEU A 21 6.30 23.88 10.52
C LEU A 21 5.75 23.93 11.98
N LYS A 22 6.55 24.43 12.93
CA LYS A 22 6.14 24.63 14.33
C LYS A 22 5.15 25.77 14.44
N ASP A 23 5.42 26.90 13.81
CA ASP A 23 4.54 28.09 13.81
C ASP A 23 3.19 27.77 13.14
N GLU A 24 3.21 26.97 12.08
CA GLU A 24 2.01 26.43 11.46
C GLU A 24 1.34 25.29 12.27
N GLY A 25 1.94 24.86 13.37
CA GLY A 25 1.37 23.85 14.26
C GLY A 25 1.38 22.42 13.74
N TYR A 26 2.17 22.09 12.71
CA TYR A 26 2.33 20.72 12.22
C TYR A 26 3.23 19.86 13.09
N ILE A 27 4.22 20.51 13.75
CA ILE A 27 5.13 19.87 14.68
C ILE A 27 5.17 20.63 16.00
N ARG A 28 5.63 19.97 17.06
CA ARG A 28 5.92 20.58 18.36
C ARG A 28 7.24 20.06 18.89
N GLN A 29 7.89 20.84 19.74
CA GLN A 29 9.02 20.44 20.60
C GLN A 29 8.52 20.32 22.03
N GLU A 30 8.96 19.30 22.76
CA GLU A 30 8.58 19.15 24.19
C GLU A 30 9.26 20.19 25.08
N PHE A 31 10.48 20.58 24.71
CA PHE A 31 11.29 21.63 25.34
C PHE A 31 12.31 22.18 24.34
N ASP A 32 12.91 23.33 24.61
CA ASP A 32 13.94 23.93 23.75
C ASP A 32 15.12 22.99 23.55
N GLY A 33 15.45 22.69 22.27
CA GLY A 33 16.48 21.71 21.90
C GLY A 33 16.02 20.24 21.97
N GLY A 34 14.78 19.94 22.37
CA GLY A 34 14.22 18.61 22.43
C GLY A 34 13.83 18.04 21.06
N ALA A 35 13.37 16.79 21.07
CA ALA A 35 12.90 16.11 19.86
C ALA A 35 11.64 16.77 19.29
N TYR A 36 11.53 16.83 17.96
CA TYR A 36 10.33 17.25 17.26
C TYR A 36 9.34 16.10 17.19
N ARG A 37 8.05 16.39 17.37
CA ARG A 37 6.94 15.45 17.25
C ARG A 37 5.88 16.01 16.32
N LEU A 38 5.26 15.16 15.53
CA LEU A 38 4.10 15.52 14.73
C LEU A 38 2.91 15.84 15.66
N THR A 39 2.04 16.74 15.23
CA THR A 39 0.81 17.10 15.94
C THR A 39 -0.40 16.41 15.30
N ALA A 40 -1.54 16.50 15.98
CA ALA A 40 -2.82 16.03 15.42
C ALA A 40 -3.25 16.82 14.15
N LYS A 41 -2.67 17.99 13.87
CA LYS A 41 -2.97 18.77 12.65
C LYS A 41 -2.63 17.99 11.37
N ILE A 42 -1.49 17.26 11.35
CA ILE A 42 -1.12 16.41 10.20
C ILE A 42 -2.11 15.26 10.03
N VAL A 43 -2.52 14.64 11.13
CA VAL A 43 -3.52 13.55 11.11
C VAL A 43 -4.86 14.08 10.58
N ALA A 44 -5.32 15.23 11.07
CA ALA A 44 -6.55 15.87 10.61
C ALA A 44 -6.49 16.23 9.11
N LEU A 45 -5.35 16.73 8.63
CA LEU A 45 -5.14 17.02 7.21
C LEU A 45 -5.24 15.75 6.36
N GLY A 46 -4.60 14.65 6.77
CA GLY A 46 -4.68 13.36 6.09
C GLY A 46 -6.12 12.83 6.04
N PHE A 47 -6.84 12.84 7.16
CA PHE A 47 -8.24 12.40 7.21
C PHE A 47 -9.16 13.30 6.37
N SER A 48 -9.00 14.62 6.40
CA SER A 48 -9.81 15.52 5.58
C SER A 48 -9.54 15.31 4.08
N HIS A 49 -8.29 15.05 3.70
CA HIS A 49 -7.93 14.70 2.33
C HIS A 49 -8.58 13.37 1.89
N LEU A 50 -8.46 12.31 2.68
CA LEU A 50 -9.10 11.01 2.37
C LEU A 50 -10.63 11.12 2.32
N ALA A 51 -11.23 11.94 3.18
CA ALA A 51 -12.67 12.18 3.16
C ALA A 51 -13.11 12.96 1.91
N ALA A 52 -12.40 14.04 1.58
CA ALA A 52 -12.63 14.82 0.36
C ALA A 52 -12.39 13.99 -0.91
N ALA A 53 -11.40 13.11 -0.88
CA ALA A 53 -11.12 12.15 -1.94
C ALA A 53 -12.14 10.98 -2.00
N GLY A 54 -13.22 11.01 -1.24
CA GLY A 54 -14.28 10.00 -1.26
C GLY A 54 -13.88 8.61 -0.76
N VAL A 55 -12.65 8.41 -0.30
CA VAL A 55 -12.16 7.11 0.17
C VAL A 55 -13.04 6.57 1.30
N THR A 56 -13.33 7.41 2.29
CA THR A 56 -14.13 7.00 3.45
C THR A 56 -15.59 6.72 3.09
N ALA A 57 -16.19 7.54 2.22
CA ALA A 57 -17.63 7.46 1.93
C ALA A 57 -17.96 6.43 0.82
N ARG A 58 -17.10 6.28 -0.18
CA ARG A 58 -17.39 5.45 -1.37
C ARG A 58 -16.60 4.14 -1.37
N ILE A 59 -15.36 4.14 -0.91
CA ILE A 59 -14.45 2.99 -1.03
C ILE A 59 -14.51 2.12 0.22
N GLN A 60 -14.49 2.72 1.43
CA GLN A 60 -14.48 1.97 2.68
C GLN A 60 -15.64 0.94 2.77
N PRO A 61 -16.91 1.25 2.40
CA PRO A 61 -17.99 0.26 2.42
C PRO A 61 -17.74 -0.94 1.51
N LEU A 62 -17.07 -0.75 0.37
CA LEU A 62 -16.72 -1.85 -0.55
C LEU A 62 -15.66 -2.77 0.08
N LEU A 63 -14.68 -2.20 0.79
CA LEU A 63 -13.68 -2.98 1.51
C LEU A 63 -14.31 -3.74 2.68
N ASP A 64 -15.19 -3.09 3.45
CA ASP A 64 -15.89 -3.70 4.58
C ASP A 64 -16.73 -4.89 4.12
N GLN A 65 -17.47 -4.75 3.01
CA GLN A 65 -18.25 -5.83 2.42
C GLN A 65 -17.37 -7.01 1.98
N LEU A 66 -16.23 -6.74 1.34
CA LEU A 66 -15.29 -7.80 0.94
C LEU A 66 -14.68 -8.48 2.16
N ALA A 67 -14.31 -7.71 3.19
CA ALA A 67 -13.77 -8.23 4.44
C ALA A 67 -14.78 -9.13 5.18
N ASP A 68 -16.04 -8.72 5.27
CA ASP A 68 -17.10 -9.54 5.86
C ASP A 68 -17.35 -10.84 5.08
N ARG A 69 -17.29 -10.80 3.73
CA ARG A 69 -17.49 -11.99 2.85
C ARG A 69 -16.32 -12.96 2.90
N THR A 70 -15.10 -12.47 3.09
CA THR A 70 -13.89 -13.30 3.10
C THR A 70 -13.47 -13.73 4.51
N GLY A 71 -13.87 -12.97 5.54
CA GLY A 71 -13.43 -13.18 6.92
C GLY A 71 -11.97 -12.84 7.16
N GLU A 72 -11.32 -12.11 6.24
CA GLU A 72 -9.89 -11.79 6.27
C GLU A 72 -9.64 -10.28 6.13
N LEU A 73 -8.38 -9.87 6.28
CA LEU A 73 -7.97 -8.50 6.08
C LEU A 73 -8.01 -8.11 4.61
N VAL A 74 -8.73 -7.05 4.30
CA VAL A 74 -8.71 -6.38 2.99
C VAL A 74 -7.87 -5.12 3.11
N THR A 75 -6.97 -4.86 2.17
CA THR A 75 -6.22 -3.60 2.10
C THR A 75 -6.28 -3.02 0.70
N MET A 76 -6.33 -1.70 0.63
CA MET A 76 -6.23 -0.95 -0.61
C MET A 76 -5.02 -0.02 -0.57
N ALA A 77 -4.30 0.06 -1.67
CA ALA A 77 -3.19 0.99 -1.85
C ALA A 77 -3.37 1.76 -3.16
N VAL A 78 -2.94 3.03 -3.16
CA VAL A 78 -2.94 3.91 -4.33
C VAL A 78 -1.52 4.12 -4.83
N ILE A 79 -1.37 4.35 -6.12
CA ILE A 79 -0.10 4.69 -6.75
C ILE A 79 0.04 6.21 -6.70
N HIS A 80 1.13 6.70 -6.12
CA HIS A 80 1.47 8.12 -6.05
C HIS A 80 2.99 8.28 -6.13
N ASP A 81 3.48 9.12 -7.02
CA ASP A 81 4.92 9.41 -7.21
C ASP A 81 5.81 8.17 -7.26
N LEU A 82 5.43 7.17 -8.04
CA LEU A 82 6.16 5.90 -8.18
C LEU A 82 6.24 5.09 -6.86
N LYS A 83 5.31 5.31 -5.96
CA LYS A 83 5.12 4.57 -4.71
C LYS A 83 3.72 3.99 -4.63
N LEU A 84 3.60 2.91 -3.92
CA LEU A 84 2.33 2.29 -3.59
C LEU A 84 2.05 2.54 -2.11
N ILE A 85 1.03 3.35 -1.81
CA ILE A 85 0.71 3.80 -0.44
C ILE A 85 -0.60 3.15 0.00
N ARG A 86 -0.59 2.48 1.17
CA ARG A 86 -1.81 1.92 1.75
C ARG A 86 -2.68 3.02 2.34
N VAL A 87 -3.88 3.19 1.77
CA VAL A 87 -4.80 4.29 2.14
C VAL A 87 -6.03 3.83 2.89
N ALA A 88 -6.39 2.54 2.79
CA ALA A 88 -7.56 2.00 3.46
C ALA A 88 -7.39 0.52 3.77
N LYS A 89 -8.07 0.05 4.82
CA LYS A 89 -8.18 -1.36 5.17
C LYS A 89 -9.53 -1.68 5.80
N ALA A 90 -9.91 -2.95 5.74
CA ALA A 90 -11.06 -3.50 6.45
C ALA A 90 -10.70 -4.87 7.04
N GLN A 91 -11.03 -5.09 8.31
CA GLN A 91 -10.71 -6.33 9.01
C GLN A 91 -11.95 -7.23 9.13
N GLY A 92 -11.97 -8.33 8.38
CA GLY A 92 -13.05 -9.30 8.43
C GLY A 92 -12.92 -10.32 9.57
N ALA A 93 -11.70 -10.67 9.96
CA ALA A 93 -11.47 -11.61 11.04
C ALA A 93 -11.75 -10.95 12.41
N ARG A 94 -12.70 -11.53 13.15
CA ARG A 94 -13.13 -11.00 14.46
C ARG A 94 -12.49 -11.73 15.65
N ARG A 95 -11.88 -12.88 15.42
CA ARG A 95 -11.27 -13.74 16.46
C ARG A 95 -10.10 -14.54 15.89
N GLY A 96 -9.22 -14.98 16.78
CA GLY A 96 -8.08 -15.82 16.46
C GLY A 96 -6.87 -15.03 15.96
N LEU A 97 -6.06 -15.64 15.11
CA LEU A 97 -4.87 -15.02 14.55
C LEU A 97 -5.25 -13.95 13.55
N LEU A 98 -4.86 -12.70 13.81
CA LEU A 98 -5.13 -11.53 12.99
C LEU A 98 -3.84 -11.04 12.34
N TYR A 99 -3.91 -10.73 11.05
CA TYR A 99 -2.90 -9.95 10.35
C TYR A 99 -3.39 -8.51 10.25
N ASN A 100 -2.63 -7.54 10.76
CA ASN A 100 -3.06 -6.14 10.85
C ASN A 100 -1.89 -5.16 10.62
N PRO A 101 -1.45 -4.95 9.37
CA PRO A 101 -0.38 -4.01 9.04
C PRO A 101 -0.82 -2.56 9.22
N ASP A 102 0.16 -1.64 9.36
CA ASP A 102 -0.07 -0.22 9.54
C ASP A 102 -0.63 0.44 8.28
N GLU A 103 -1.56 1.40 8.46
CA GLU A 103 -2.03 2.33 7.42
C GLU A 103 -1.03 3.46 7.21
N GLY A 104 -1.07 4.08 6.03
CA GLY A 104 -0.18 5.17 5.64
C GLY A 104 1.24 4.72 5.29
N ALA A 105 1.55 3.43 5.46
CA ALA A 105 2.85 2.88 5.12
C ALA A 105 2.98 2.67 3.60
N GLU A 106 4.19 2.94 3.08
CA GLU A 106 4.56 2.52 1.73
C GLU A 106 4.53 0.99 1.64
N VAL A 107 3.85 0.47 0.63
CA VAL A 107 3.77 -0.97 0.37
C VAL A 107 5.09 -1.44 -0.20
N TYR A 108 5.63 -2.50 0.37
CA TYR A 108 6.87 -3.07 -0.12
C TYR A 108 6.64 -3.94 -1.37
N LEU A 109 7.21 -3.48 -2.49
CA LEU A 109 6.90 -4.01 -3.82
C LEU A 109 7.38 -5.45 -4.01
N ALA A 110 8.58 -5.75 -3.54
CA ALA A 110 9.23 -7.02 -3.83
C ALA A 110 8.63 -8.23 -3.09
N ALA A 111 7.91 -8.03 -1.98
CA ALA A 111 7.48 -9.15 -1.15
C ALA A 111 5.97 -9.20 -0.87
N THR A 112 5.18 -8.21 -1.31
CA THR A 112 3.74 -8.15 -1.06
C THR A 112 2.92 -8.51 -2.30
N SER A 113 1.72 -9.04 -2.10
CA SER A 113 0.79 -9.30 -3.22
C SER A 113 0.36 -8.01 -3.93
N ASN A 114 0.14 -6.92 -3.17
CA ASN A 114 -0.14 -5.59 -3.76
C ASN A 114 1.02 -5.12 -4.65
N GLY A 115 2.27 -5.27 -4.18
CA GLY A 115 3.45 -4.94 -4.95
C GLY A 115 3.53 -5.74 -6.24
N HIS A 116 3.41 -7.07 -6.15
CA HIS A 116 3.46 -7.94 -7.34
C HIS A 116 2.30 -7.64 -8.31
N ALA A 117 1.09 -7.34 -7.81
CA ALA A 117 -0.04 -6.97 -8.64
C ALA A 117 0.19 -5.67 -9.41
N TRP A 118 0.84 -4.66 -8.79
CA TRP A 118 1.21 -3.45 -9.51
C TRP A 118 2.36 -3.69 -10.49
N LEU A 119 3.45 -4.31 -10.05
CA LEU A 119 4.62 -4.59 -10.88
C LEU A 119 4.27 -5.43 -12.13
N SER A 120 3.27 -6.32 -12.04
CA SER A 120 2.80 -7.12 -13.18
C SER A 120 2.14 -6.30 -14.30
N CYS A 121 1.79 -5.04 -14.03
CA CYS A 121 1.21 -4.11 -14.99
C CYS A 121 2.25 -3.19 -15.67
N LEU A 122 3.54 -3.35 -15.34
CA LEU A 122 4.63 -2.47 -15.79
C LEU A 122 5.59 -3.22 -16.70
N GLU A 123 6.31 -2.47 -17.54
CA GLU A 123 7.42 -3.03 -18.30
C GLU A 123 8.60 -3.40 -17.39
N GLU A 124 9.44 -4.34 -17.81
CA GLU A 124 10.54 -4.87 -17.00
C GLU A 124 11.49 -3.78 -16.50
N ASP A 125 11.84 -2.82 -17.35
CA ASP A 125 12.71 -1.69 -16.98
C ASP A 125 12.11 -0.83 -15.88
N GLU A 126 10.79 -0.60 -15.88
CA GLU A 126 10.09 0.13 -14.84
C GLU A 126 10.11 -0.66 -13.51
N VAL A 127 9.89 -1.98 -13.58
CA VAL A 127 9.99 -2.87 -12.41
C VAL A 127 11.38 -2.79 -11.78
N LEU A 128 12.43 -2.90 -12.60
CA LEU A 128 13.82 -2.82 -12.14
C LEU A 128 14.12 -1.48 -11.45
N GLN A 129 13.68 -0.36 -12.02
CA GLN A 129 13.88 0.98 -11.46
C GLN A 129 13.15 1.16 -10.12
N LEU A 130 11.88 0.75 -10.04
CA LEU A 130 11.08 0.88 -8.81
C LEU A 130 11.67 0.06 -7.67
N VAL A 131 12.01 -1.19 -7.96
CA VAL A 131 12.56 -2.09 -6.94
C VAL A 131 13.99 -1.69 -6.54
N ALA A 132 14.80 -1.16 -7.46
CA ALA A 132 16.13 -0.62 -7.13
C ALA A 132 16.03 0.58 -6.17
N ARG A 133 15.03 1.43 -6.31
CA ARG A 133 14.78 2.58 -5.40
C ARG A 133 14.37 2.14 -4.00
N GLN A 134 13.47 1.17 -3.89
CA GLN A 134 12.94 0.71 -2.61
C GLN A 134 13.86 -0.31 -1.92
N GLY A 135 14.64 -1.04 -2.69
CA GLY A 135 15.49 -2.15 -2.27
C GLY A 135 14.79 -3.51 -2.38
N LEU A 136 15.53 -4.54 -2.76
CA LEU A 136 15.01 -5.91 -2.91
C LEU A 136 15.01 -6.67 -1.58
N LYS A 137 15.93 -6.38 -0.70
CA LYS A 137 16.12 -7.11 0.56
C LYS A 137 15.79 -6.24 1.76
N ARG A 138 15.04 -6.81 2.69
CA ARG A 138 14.77 -6.23 3.99
C ARG A 138 14.81 -7.33 5.05
N ASP A 139 15.40 -7.05 6.19
CA ASP A 139 15.40 -7.96 7.32
C ASP A 139 13.96 -8.20 7.81
N GLY A 140 13.66 -9.44 8.14
CA GLY A 140 12.35 -9.83 8.69
C GLY A 140 11.32 -10.29 7.66
N TYR A 141 11.67 -10.39 6.37
CA TYR A 141 10.76 -10.99 5.39
C TYR A 141 10.55 -12.48 5.62
N GLY A 142 9.41 -12.96 5.07
CA GLY A 142 9.06 -14.36 5.10
C GLY A 142 10.06 -15.25 4.34
N PRO A 143 10.07 -16.55 4.64
CA PRO A 143 11.05 -17.49 4.11
C PRO A 143 11.00 -17.65 2.59
N LYS A 144 9.87 -17.30 1.96
CA LYS A 144 9.67 -17.41 0.51
C LYS A 144 9.79 -16.08 -0.23
N ALA A 145 10.31 -15.03 0.43
CA ALA A 145 10.59 -13.75 -0.23
C ALA A 145 11.61 -13.92 -1.37
N PRO A 146 11.47 -13.18 -2.49
CA PRO A 146 12.46 -13.20 -3.55
C PRO A 146 13.81 -12.71 -3.01
N ARG A 147 14.86 -13.43 -3.33
CA ARG A 147 16.23 -13.14 -2.87
C ARG A 147 17.07 -12.45 -3.94
N THR A 148 16.68 -12.61 -5.19
CA THR A 148 17.32 -12.02 -6.36
C THR A 148 16.28 -11.29 -7.21
N MET A 149 16.74 -10.39 -8.08
CA MET A 149 15.86 -9.72 -9.03
C MET A 149 15.21 -10.73 -9.99
N ARG A 150 15.91 -11.78 -10.36
CA ARG A 150 15.37 -12.89 -11.19
C ARG A 150 14.18 -13.55 -10.50
N ASP A 151 14.32 -13.91 -9.20
CA ASP A 151 13.22 -14.53 -8.46
C ASP A 151 11.99 -13.61 -8.44
N LEU A 152 12.21 -12.29 -8.25
CA LEU A 152 11.12 -11.32 -8.28
C LEU A 152 10.44 -11.25 -9.66
N LEU A 153 11.22 -11.20 -10.73
CA LEU A 153 10.67 -11.16 -12.10
C LEU A 153 9.84 -12.41 -12.42
N GLU A 154 10.21 -13.59 -11.91
CA GLU A 154 9.39 -14.80 -12.03
C GLU A 154 8.03 -14.67 -11.32
N PHE A 155 7.98 -14.06 -10.12
CA PHE A 155 6.72 -13.75 -9.45
C PHE A 155 5.88 -12.74 -10.22
N VAL A 156 6.52 -11.69 -10.74
CA VAL A 156 5.86 -10.63 -11.52
C VAL A 156 5.27 -11.18 -12.82
N GLU A 157 6.04 -12.00 -13.55
CA GLU A 157 5.57 -12.63 -14.79
C GLU A 157 4.41 -13.59 -14.55
N THR A 158 4.51 -14.42 -13.50
CA THR A 158 3.41 -15.29 -13.08
C THR A 158 2.14 -14.49 -12.76
N ALA A 159 2.28 -13.32 -12.11
CA ALA A 159 1.16 -12.46 -11.80
C ALA A 159 0.58 -11.80 -13.06
N ARG A 160 1.44 -11.42 -14.03
CA ARG A 160 1.04 -10.86 -15.34
C ARG A 160 0.22 -11.84 -16.15
N GLU A 161 0.69 -13.07 -16.30
CA GLU A 161 -0.02 -14.13 -17.04
C GLU A 161 -1.41 -14.44 -16.45
N ARG A 162 -1.54 -14.40 -15.12
CA ARG A 162 -2.78 -14.72 -14.40
C ARG A 162 -3.73 -13.54 -14.26
N GLY A 163 -3.23 -12.31 -14.33
CA GLY A 163 -3.96 -11.08 -14.02
C GLY A 163 -4.26 -10.92 -12.53
N TYR A 164 -3.48 -11.56 -11.65
CA TYR A 164 -3.53 -11.41 -10.18
C TYR A 164 -2.25 -11.96 -9.56
N ALA A 165 -1.89 -11.45 -8.39
CA ALA A 165 -0.75 -11.91 -7.60
C ALA A 165 -1.21 -12.79 -6.42
N LYS A 166 -0.60 -13.95 -6.24
CA LYS A 166 -0.69 -14.79 -5.04
C LYS A 166 0.67 -14.89 -4.38
N ILE A 167 0.73 -14.70 -3.07
CA ILE A 167 1.93 -14.89 -2.29
C ILE A 167 1.68 -15.79 -1.09
N PHE A 168 2.70 -16.54 -0.73
CA PHE A 168 2.71 -17.41 0.43
C PHE A 168 4.00 -17.15 1.20
N GLU A 169 3.90 -16.60 2.42
CA GLU A 169 5.04 -16.38 3.32
C GLU A 169 6.21 -15.60 2.68
N THR A 170 5.92 -14.64 1.78
CA THR A 170 6.94 -13.77 1.18
C THR A 170 7.18 -12.53 2.03
N TYR A 171 6.12 -11.84 2.47
CA TYR A 171 6.25 -10.64 3.28
C TYR A 171 6.48 -10.97 4.75
N GLU A 172 5.70 -11.89 5.30
CA GLU A 172 5.78 -12.31 6.70
C GLU A 172 5.52 -13.82 6.81
N SER A 173 6.27 -14.50 7.69
CA SER A 173 6.08 -15.93 7.95
C SER A 173 4.67 -16.20 8.47
N GLY A 174 4.05 -17.28 7.99
CA GLY A 174 2.70 -17.68 8.41
C GLY A 174 1.58 -16.88 7.78
N THR A 175 1.86 -15.95 6.84
CA THR A 175 0.85 -15.16 6.14
C THR A 175 0.82 -15.46 4.64
N SER A 176 -0.35 -15.32 4.04
CA SER A 176 -0.57 -15.45 2.60
C SER A 176 -1.54 -14.37 2.13
N ALA A 177 -1.45 -13.98 0.85
CA ALA A 177 -2.30 -12.95 0.30
C ALA A 177 -2.54 -13.14 -1.21
N ILE A 178 -3.67 -12.60 -1.67
CA ILE A 178 -4.01 -12.46 -3.08
C ILE A 178 -4.32 -10.98 -3.37
N ALA A 179 -3.88 -10.47 -4.52
CA ALA A 179 -4.14 -9.09 -4.93
C ALA A 179 -4.42 -8.97 -6.42
N VAL A 180 -5.15 -7.91 -6.78
CA VAL A 180 -5.35 -7.45 -8.15
C VAL A 180 -5.04 -5.97 -8.27
N ALA A 181 -4.63 -5.53 -9.46
CA ALA A 181 -4.54 -4.12 -9.80
C ALA A 181 -5.94 -3.53 -10.03
N ILE A 182 -6.10 -2.24 -9.73
CA ILE A 182 -7.32 -1.46 -9.97
C ILE A 182 -7.01 -0.51 -11.13
N PHE A 183 -7.79 -0.57 -12.20
CA PHE A 183 -7.66 0.32 -13.37
C PHE A 183 -8.84 1.28 -13.37
N GLY A 184 -8.58 2.58 -13.51
CA GLY A 184 -9.64 3.57 -13.77
C GLY A 184 -10.34 3.28 -15.11
N GLU A 185 -11.60 3.68 -15.26
CA GLU A 185 -12.46 3.29 -16.38
C GLU A 185 -11.88 3.67 -17.76
N HIS A 186 -11.05 4.73 -17.82
CA HIS A 186 -10.42 5.22 -19.05
C HIS A 186 -8.90 5.18 -19.03
N LEU A 187 -8.30 4.55 -18.01
CA LEU A 187 -6.84 4.56 -17.83
C LEU A 187 -6.24 3.20 -18.23
N GLN A 188 -5.18 3.25 -19.03
CA GLN A 188 -4.41 2.05 -19.39
C GLN A 188 -3.44 1.61 -18.29
N ARG A 189 -3.13 2.50 -17.34
CA ARG A 189 -2.29 2.22 -16.17
C ARG A 189 -3.15 2.04 -14.92
N PRO A 190 -2.73 1.17 -13.98
CA PRO A 190 -3.46 1.00 -12.74
C PRO A 190 -3.37 2.26 -11.86
N ILE A 191 -4.46 2.57 -11.15
CA ILE A 191 -4.56 3.64 -10.16
C ILE A 191 -4.20 3.17 -8.75
N GLY A 192 -4.20 1.86 -8.53
CA GLY A 192 -3.90 1.26 -7.24
C GLY A 192 -4.02 -0.26 -7.27
N THR A 193 -4.06 -0.84 -6.09
CA THR A 193 -4.22 -2.29 -5.89
C THR A 193 -5.14 -2.58 -4.71
N ILE A 194 -5.82 -3.73 -4.75
CA ILE A 194 -6.58 -4.27 -3.62
C ILE A 194 -6.13 -5.70 -3.33
N SER A 195 -6.05 -6.06 -2.05
CA SER A 195 -5.65 -7.39 -1.62
C SER A 195 -6.51 -7.94 -0.50
N VAL A 196 -6.55 -9.26 -0.41
CA VAL A 196 -7.04 -10.02 0.75
C VAL A 196 -5.87 -10.80 1.32
N ALA A 197 -5.62 -10.66 2.62
CA ALA A 197 -4.49 -11.24 3.33
C ALA A 197 -4.91 -11.85 4.67
N GLY A 198 -4.28 -12.94 5.04
CA GLY A 198 -4.54 -13.60 6.32
C GLY A 198 -3.54 -14.70 6.62
N PRO A 199 -3.74 -15.45 7.71
CA PRO A 199 -2.91 -16.59 8.06
C PRO A 199 -2.91 -17.67 6.97
N VAL A 200 -1.75 -18.26 6.69
CA VAL A 200 -1.56 -19.27 5.64
C VAL A 200 -2.51 -20.47 5.79
N ILE A 201 -2.90 -20.82 7.03
CA ILE A 201 -3.82 -21.93 7.31
C ILE A 201 -5.26 -21.66 6.82
N ARG A 202 -5.66 -20.40 6.65
CA ARG A 202 -6.97 -20.01 6.11
C ARG A 202 -6.86 -19.51 4.66
N MET A 203 -5.77 -18.85 4.32
CA MET A 203 -5.50 -18.33 2.97
C MET A 203 -4.75 -19.37 2.13
N THR A 204 -5.38 -20.55 1.94
CA THR A 204 -4.87 -21.62 1.05
C THR A 204 -5.08 -21.24 -0.42
N THR A 205 -4.51 -22.01 -1.34
CA THR A 205 -4.71 -21.81 -2.79
C THR A 205 -6.21 -21.85 -3.14
N GLU A 206 -6.94 -22.85 -2.65
CA GLU A 206 -8.36 -23.04 -2.91
C GLU A 206 -9.21 -21.91 -2.29
N ALA A 207 -8.82 -21.41 -1.11
CA ALA A 207 -9.47 -20.25 -0.52
C ALA A 207 -9.28 -19.00 -1.36
N MET A 208 -8.05 -18.73 -1.83
CA MET A 208 -7.75 -17.61 -2.72
C MET A 208 -8.49 -17.72 -4.06
N ASP A 209 -8.66 -18.93 -4.60
CA ASP A 209 -9.41 -19.14 -5.85
C ASP A 209 -10.89 -18.81 -5.69
N ARG A 210 -11.49 -19.08 -4.52
CA ARG A 210 -12.84 -18.64 -4.18
C ARG A 210 -12.95 -17.13 -3.94
N ILE A 211 -11.89 -16.51 -3.41
CA ILE A 211 -11.84 -15.07 -3.11
C ILE A 211 -11.64 -14.25 -4.39
N LEU A 212 -10.92 -14.77 -5.39
CA LEU A 212 -10.54 -14.02 -6.59
C LEU A 212 -11.73 -13.38 -7.34
N PRO A 213 -12.88 -14.05 -7.57
CA PRO A 213 -14.03 -13.40 -8.21
C PRO A 213 -14.54 -12.20 -7.40
N LEU A 214 -14.63 -12.34 -6.07
CA LEU A 214 -15.08 -11.28 -5.17
C LEU A 214 -14.12 -10.08 -5.18
N LEU A 215 -12.83 -10.38 -5.19
CA LEU A 215 -11.76 -9.38 -5.23
C LEU A 215 -11.82 -8.57 -6.54
N ARG A 216 -12.02 -9.24 -7.68
CA ARG A 216 -12.19 -8.59 -9.00
C ARG A 216 -13.46 -7.75 -9.08
N GLU A 217 -14.58 -8.25 -8.56
CA GLU A 217 -15.84 -7.50 -8.45
C GLU A 217 -15.63 -6.21 -7.65
N THR A 218 -14.98 -6.31 -6.49
CA THR A 218 -14.70 -5.15 -5.64
C THR A 218 -13.72 -4.17 -6.32
N ALA A 219 -12.67 -4.66 -6.99
CA ALA A 219 -11.75 -3.82 -7.76
C ALA A 219 -12.48 -3.02 -8.84
N SER A 220 -13.40 -3.66 -9.58
CA SER A 220 -14.24 -2.99 -10.58
C SER A 220 -15.19 -1.96 -9.97
N ALA A 221 -15.78 -2.27 -8.80
CA ALA A 221 -16.65 -1.31 -8.10
C ALA A 221 -15.85 -0.09 -7.60
N ILE A 222 -14.62 -0.30 -7.09
CA ILE A 222 -13.72 0.77 -6.70
C ILE A 222 -13.33 1.62 -7.90
N ALA A 223 -12.97 1.02 -9.04
CA ALA A 223 -12.65 1.73 -10.27
C ALA A 223 -13.77 2.72 -10.66
N LYS A 224 -15.02 2.25 -10.71
CA LYS A 224 -16.19 3.10 -11.00
C LYS A 224 -16.43 4.19 -9.96
N ALA A 225 -16.19 3.88 -8.67
CA ALA A 225 -16.32 4.87 -7.60
C ALA A 225 -15.21 5.91 -7.61
N SER A 226 -14.12 5.66 -8.34
CA SER A 226 -12.89 6.48 -8.35
C SER A 226 -12.82 7.47 -9.48
N ASP A 227 -13.67 7.39 -10.51
CA ASP A 227 -13.57 8.19 -11.74
C ASP A 227 -13.57 9.71 -11.50
N ASP A 228 -14.23 10.19 -10.44
CA ASP A 228 -14.30 11.60 -10.07
C ASP A 228 -13.40 11.97 -8.88
N LEU A 229 -12.55 11.05 -8.42
CA LEU A 229 -11.84 11.25 -7.16
C LEU A 229 -10.41 11.78 -7.37
N PRO A 230 -10.04 12.94 -6.79
CA PRO A 230 -8.74 13.59 -6.98
C PRO A 230 -7.53 12.71 -6.68
N ILE A 231 -7.60 11.85 -5.67
CA ILE A 231 -6.51 10.94 -5.26
C ILE A 231 -6.06 9.97 -6.35
N PHE A 232 -6.89 9.77 -7.39
CA PHE A 232 -6.58 8.89 -8.51
C PHE A 232 -6.28 9.64 -9.80
N THR A 233 -6.60 10.94 -9.87
CA THR A 233 -6.35 11.78 -11.07
C THR A 233 -4.95 12.38 -11.09
N GLU A 234 -4.26 12.46 -9.95
CA GLU A 234 -2.89 12.98 -9.86
C GLU A 234 -1.81 11.97 -10.37
N VAL A 235 -2.20 10.77 -10.77
CA VAL A 235 -1.30 9.72 -11.29
C VAL A 235 -0.79 9.98 -12.71
N THR A 236 -1.21 11.08 -13.36
CA THR A 236 -1.07 11.29 -14.80
C THR A 236 0.06 12.25 -15.23
N HIS A 237 1.08 12.51 -14.39
CA HIS A 237 2.24 13.33 -14.80
C HIS A 237 3.57 12.67 -14.50
#